data_c024b3d735654d8d453ada6381c34f39
#
_entry.id   c024b3d735654d8d453ada6381c34f39
#
_cell.length_a   1.000
_cell.length_b   1.000
_cell.length_c   1.000
_cell.angle_alpha   90.00
_cell.angle_beta   90.00
_cell.angle_gamma   90.00
#
_symmetry.space_group_name_H-M   'P 1'
#
loop_
_entity.id
_entity.type
_entity.pdbx_description
1 polymer ?
#
loop_
_entity_poly.entity_id
_entity_poly.type
_entity_poly.pdbx_seq_one_letter_code
_entity_poly.pdbx_strand_id
1 'polypeptide(L)'
;MRDPRYDILFEPMQIGPLTAKNRFYQVPHCNGGGYRDPSAAAAMRGIKSEGGWGVIFTEQCEMHHTSEITPFIELRLWEDKDIPQLAKMAGKMKEHGALAGIQLAYSGINGPNLYTKEVPLAPSALPIRTFTNDPVQARALDKQD
;
A
#
# COMPACT_ATOMS: atom_id res chain seq x y z
N MET A 1 -25.79 -3.36 24.22
CA MET A 1 -24.74 -3.57 25.24
C MET A 1 -23.69 -4.49 24.58
N ARG A 2 -22.39 -4.19 24.66
CA ARG A 2 -21.33 -5.02 24.07
C ARG A 2 -21.18 -6.31 24.90
N ASP A 3 -20.95 -7.46 24.22
CA ASP A 3 -20.66 -8.73 24.89
C ASP A 3 -19.24 -8.67 25.50
N PRO A 4 -19.09 -8.87 26.83
CA PRO A 4 -17.78 -8.78 27.50
C PRO A 4 -16.71 -9.72 26.95
N ARG A 5 -17.09 -10.81 26.28
CA ARG A 5 -16.13 -11.74 25.64
C ARG A 5 -15.26 -11.06 24.59
N TYR A 6 -15.71 -9.95 24.04
CA TYR A 6 -15.00 -9.20 22.99
C TYR A 6 -14.29 -7.95 23.51
N ASP A 7 -14.26 -7.73 24.83
CA ASP A 7 -13.62 -6.54 25.42
C ASP A 7 -12.13 -6.47 25.07
N ILE A 8 -11.46 -7.61 24.99
CA ILE A 8 -10.06 -7.71 24.60
C ILE A 8 -9.73 -7.03 23.24
N LEU A 9 -10.69 -6.96 22.33
CA LEU A 9 -10.50 -6.30 21.02
C LEU A 9 -10.30 -4.79 21.14
N PHE A 10 -10.77 -4.22 22.24
CA PHE A 10 -10.72 -2.78 22.50
C PHE A 10 -9.58 -2.38 23.44
N GLU A 11 -8.81 -3.35 23.91
CA GLU A 11 -7.61 -3.10 24.71
C GLU A 11 -6.43 -2.68 23.82
N PRO A 12 -5.59 -1.75 24.32
CA PRO A 12 -4.34 -1.40 23.63
C PRO A 12 -3.45 -2.62 23.37
N MET A 13 -2.72 -2.57 22.27
CA MET A 13 -1.79 -3.64 21.89
C MET A 13 -0.44 -3.06 21.49
N GLN A 14 0.62 -3.62 22.07
CA GLN A 14 2.00 -3.26 21.72
C GLN A 14 2.39 -3.91 20.38
N ILE A 15 2.92 -3.09 19.46
CA ILE A 15 3.46 -3.51 18.16
C ILE A 15 4.88 -2.95 18.03
N GLY A 16 5.87 -3.76 18.36
CA GLY A 16 7.25 -3.28 18.45
C GLY A 16 7.36 -2.08 19.41
N PRO A 17 7.91 -0.94 18.98
CA PRO A 17 8.03 0.25 19.83
C PRO A 17 6.74 1.08 19.93
N LEU A 18 5.69 0.73 19.18
CA LEU A 18 4.46 1.49 19.10
C LEU A 18 3.31 0.78 19.83
N THR A 19 2.33 1.56 20.27
CA THR A 19 1.12 1.03 20.89
C THR A 19 -0.09 1.39 20.04
N ALA A 20 -0.79 0.40 19.51
CA ALA A 20 -2.10 0.58 18.90
C ALA A 20 -3.16 0.76 19.99
N LYS A 21 -4.12 1.68 19.79
CA LYS A 21 -5.16 1.96 20.78
C LYS A 21 -6.15 0.81 21.01
N ASN A 22 -6.20 -0.15 20.10
CA ASN A 22 -7.01 -1.37 20.17
C ASN A 22 -6.48 -2.41 19.17
N ARG A 23 -7.14 -3.56 19.06
CA ARG A 23 -6.73 -4.69 18.21
C ARG A 23 -7.39 -4.71 16.84
N PHE A 24 -8.08 -3.65 16.43
CA PHE A 24 -8.65 -3.54 15.09
C PHE A 24 -7.60 -3.07 14.11
N TYR A 25 -7.24 -3.95 13.18
CA TYR A 25 -6.20 -3.76 12.19
C TYR A 25 -6.80 -3.79 10.78
N GLN A 26 -6.78 -2.66 10.09
CA GLN A 26 -7.19 -2.58 8.69
C GLN A 26 -5.97 -2.91 7.82
N VAL A 27 -6.01 -4.08 7.25
CA VAL A 27 -4.99 -4.55 6.30
C VAL A 27 -4.92 -3.67 5.05
N PRO A 28 -3.82 -3.69 4.30
CA PRO A 28 -3.74 -3.05 3.00
C PRO A 28 -4.93 -3.42 2.11
N HIS A 29 -5.50 -2.42 1.47
CA HIS A 29 -6.72 -2.59 0.68
C HIS A 29 -6.71 -1.61 -0.48
N CYS A 30 -6.68 -2.17 -1.68
CA CYS A 30 -6.66 -1.44 -2.92
C CYS A 30 -8.05 -0.98 -3.32
N ASN A 31 -8.19 0.29 -3.67
CA ASN A 31 -9.40 0.87 -4.25
C ASN A 31 -9.13 1.60 -5.58
N GLY A 32 -7.86 1.60 -6.01
CA GLY A 32 -7.45 2.19 -7.27
C GLY A 32 -7.47 3.72 -7.32
N GLY A 33 -7.62 4.39 -6.19
CA GLY A 33 -7.81 5.84 -6.11
C GLY A 33 -6.58 6.63 -5.68
N GLY A 34 -5.62 6.00 -5.03
CA GLY A 34 -4.57 6.70 -4.31
C GLY A 34 -3.73 7.64 -5.14
N TYR A 35 -3.34 7.26 -6.34
CA TYR A 35 -2.57 8.11 -7.25
C TYR A 35 -3.44 9.12 -7.98
N ARG A 36 -4.64 8.71 -8.43
CA ARG A 36 -5.54 9.57 -9.23
C ARG A 36 -6.26 10.62 -8.40
N ASP A 37 -6.68 10.24 -7.21
CA ASP A 37 -7.35 11.13 -6.25
C ASP A 37 -6.83 10.89 -4.83
N PRO A 38 -5.63 11.42 -4.52
CA PRO A 38 -5.04 11.27 -3.18
C PRO A 38 -5.90 11.84 -2.07
N SER A 39 -6.74 12.82 -2.38
CA SER A 39 -7.63 13.46 -1.39
C SER A 39 -8.78 12.52 -1.01
N ALA A 40 -9.42 11.88 -1.99
CA ALA A 40 -10.46 10.90 -1.72
C ALA A 40 -9.92 9.67 -1.01
N ALA A 41 -8.75 9.17 -1.42
CA ALA A 41 -8.08 8.05 -0.76
C ALA A 41 -7.71 8.37 0.70
N ALA A 42 -7.20 9.58 0.95
CA ALA A 42 -6.91 10.05 2.30
C ALA A 42 -8.19 10.19 3.15
N ALA A 43 -9.25 10.76 2.60
CA ALA A 43 -10.54 10.90 3.28
C ALA A 43 -11.13 9.53 3.65
N MET A 44 -11.10 8.57 2.73
CA MET A 44 -11.57 7.20 2.99
C MET A 44 -10.81 6.53 4.14
N ARG A 45 -9.49 6.73 4.22
CA ARG A 45 -8.68 6.23 5.34
C ARG A 45 -8.99 6.99 6.64
N GLY A 46 -9.25 8.31 6.55
CA GLY A 46 -9.65 9.14 7.68
C GLY A 46 -10.95 8.68 8.33
N ILE A 47 -11.98 8.34 7.54
CA ILE A 47 -13.25 7.79 8.04
C ILE A 47 -13.03 6.51 8.86
N LYS A 48 -12.07 5.65 8.45
CA LYS A 48 -11.73 4.45 9.22
C LYS A 48 -11.07 4.82 10.55
N SER A 49 -10.20 5.84 10.56
CA SER A 49 -9.57 6.34 11.78
C SER A 49 -10.62 6.92 12.74
N GLU A 50 -11.56 7.73 12.23
CA GLU A 50 -12.72 8.26 12.98
C GLU A 50 -13.59 7.13 13.52
N GLY A 51 -13.84 6.09 12.71
CA GLY A 51 -14.58 4.89 13.11
C GLY A 51 -13.88 4.01 14.15
N GLY A 52 -12.68 4.40 14.62
CA GLY A 52 -12.03 3.79 15.78
C GLY A 52 -10.97 2.71 15.49
N TRP A 53 -10.59 2.47 14.23
CA TRP A 53 -9.53 1.50 13.93
C TRP A 53 -8.21 1.87 14.60
N GLY A 54 -7.51 0.87 15.15
CA GLY A 54 -6.23 1.05 15.85
C GLY A 54 -5.03 1.13 14.92
N VAL A 55 -5.06 0.41 13.80
CA VAL A 55 -4.03 0.42 12.77
C VAL A 55 -4.70 0.50 11.40
N ILE A 56 -4.16 1.34 10.51
CA ILE A 56 -4.69 1.53 9.16
C ILE A 56 -3.54 1.55 8.16
N PHE A 57 -3.66 0.74 7.11
CA PHE A 57 -2.68 0.71 6.02
C PHE A 57 -3.19 1.42 4.77
N THR A 58 -2.23 1.85 3.95
CA THR A 58 -2.49 2.29 2.59
C THR A 58 -2.96 1.12 1.73
N GLU A 59 -3.30 1.38 0.50
CA GLU A 59 -3.26 0.37 -0.55
C GLU A 59 -1.80 0.06 -0.93
N GLN A 60 -1.61 -0.86 -1.85
CA GLN A 60 -0.33 -1.19 -2.45
C GLN A 60 0.37 0.07 -2.97
N CYS A 61 1.61 0.25 -2.57
CA CYS A 61 2.44 1.40 -2.93
C CYS A 61 3.67 0.90 -3.67
N GLU A 62 3.68 1.05 -4.99
CA GLU A 62 4.81 0.63 -5.82
C GLU A 62 6.06 1.47 -5.52
N MET A 63 7.15 0.79 -5.22
CA MET A 63 8.40 1.43 -4.82
C MET A 63 9.41 1.60 -5.96
N HIS A 64 9.09 1.14 -7.17
CA HIS A 64 9.94 1.28 -8.34
C HIS A 64 9.11 1.38 -9.62
N HIS A 65 9.53 2.24 -10.55
CA HIS A 65 8.80 2.58 -11.77
C HIS A 65 8.68 1.45 -12.79
N THR A 66 9.45 0.39 -12.67
CA THR A 66 9.39 -0.78 -13.57
C THR A 66 8.28 -1.78 -13.22
N SER A 67 7.59 -1.60 -12.10
CA SER A 67 6.61 -2.57 -11.61
C SER A 67 5.27 -1.93 -11.28
N GLU A 68 4.18 -2.56 -11.74
CA GLU A 68 2.81 -2.29 -11.32
C GLU A 68 1.94 -3.51 -11.70
N ILE A 69 1.25 -4.10 -10.75
CA ILE A 69 0.44 -5.29 -11.01
C ILE A 69 -0.93 -4.96 -11.60
N THR A 70 -1.41 -3.76 -11.36
CA THR A 70 -2.73 -3.31 -11.85
C THR A 70 -2.62 -2.56 -13.16
N PRO A 71 -3.71 -2.47 -13.96
CA PRO A 71 -3.70 -1.71 -15.20
C PRO A 71 -3.60 -0.19 -14.99
N PHE A 72 -3.52 0.27 -13.75
CA PHE A 72 -3.34 1.67 -13.36
C PHE A 72 -2.58 1.75 -12.04
N ILE A 73 -1.86 2.84 -11.83
CA ILE A 73 -1.11 3.07 -10.60
C ILE A 73 -2.10 3.29 -9.45
N GLU A 74 -1.96 2.50 -8.38
CA GLU A 74 -2.73 2.67 -7.15
C GLU A 74 -2.09 3.72 -6.25
N LEU A 75 -0.90 3.45 -5.75
CA LEU A 75 0.00 4.39 -5.09
C LEU A 75 1.42 4.15 -5.56
N ARG A 76 2.24 5.16 -5.45
CA ARG A 76 3.65 5.05 -5.79
C ARG A 76 4.53 5.80 -4.80
N LEU A 77 5.78 5.37 -4.69
CA LEU A 77 6.82 5.98 -3.87
C LEU A 77 8.19 5.72 -4.51
N TRP A 78 8.39 6.18 -5.73
CA TRP A 78 9.70 6.10 -6.41
C TRP A 78 10.30 7.45 -6.74
N GLU A 79 9.60 8.55 -6.44
CA GLU A 79 10.09 9.92 -6.62
C GLU A 79 9.66 10.80 -5.43
N ASP A 80 10.47 11.79 -5.10
CA ASP A 80 10.19 12.71 -3.98
C ASP A 80 8.85 13.44 -4.11
N LYS A 81 8.39 13.69 -5.33
CA LYS A 81 7.07 14.30 -5.60
C LYS A 81 5.88 13.44 -5.14
N ASP A 82 6.11 12.15 -4.85
CA ASP A 82 5.07 11.24 -4.36
C ASP A 82 4.86 11.38 -2.83
N ILE A 83 5.86 11.89 -2.11
CA ILE A 83 5.84 12.05 -0.66
C ILE A 83 4.65 12.88 -0.14
N PRO A 84 4.30 14.05 -0.73
CA PRO A 84 3.19 14.86 -0.23
C PRO A 84 1.84 14.13 -0.22
N GLN A 85 1.59 13.26 -1.19
CA GLN A 85 0.35 12.48 -1.27
C GLN A 85 0.28 11.44 -0.15
N LEU A 86 1.37 10.73 0.09
CA LEU A 86 1.48 9.76 1.18
C LEU A 86 1.43 10.42 2.55
N ALA A 87 2.07 11.59 2.70
CA ALA A 87 2.01 12.38 3.93
C ALA A 87 0.58 12.81 4.26
N LYS A 88 -0.18 13.26 3.26
CA LYS A 88 -1.60 13.61 3.41
C LYS A 88 -2.42 12.42 3.89
N MET A 89 -2.21 11.25 3.29
CA MET A 89 -2.91 10.01 3.66
C MET A 89 -2.53 9.58 5.08
N ALA A 90 -1.24 9.58 5.41
CA ALA A 90 -0.76 9.25 6.75
C ALA A 90 -1.30 10.21 7.83
N GLY A 91 -1.41 11.51 7.50
CA GLY A 91 -2.03 12.52 8.36
C GLY A 91 -3.48 12.15 8.69
N LYS A 92 -4.28 11.83 7.68
CA LYS A 92 -5.68 11.44 7.87
C LYS A 92 -5.84 10.14 8.67
N MET A 93 -4.96 9.16 8.46
CA MET A 93 -4.97 7.94 9.27
C MET A 93 -4.69 8.21 10.74
N LYS A 94 -3.79 9.16 11.05
CA LYS A 94 -3.37 9.48 12.42
C LYS A 94 -4.32 10.44 13.15
N GLU A 95 -5.20 11.12 12.45
CA GLU A 95 -6.05 12.21 12.97
C GLU A 95 -6.86 11.80 14.21
N HIS A 96 -7.28 10.53 14.30
CA HIS A 96 -8.02 9.99 15.45
C HIS A 96 -7.25 8.91 16.21
N GLY A 97 -5.91 9.00 16.21
CA GLY A 97 -5.03 8.15 17.03
C GLY A 97 -4.82 6.73 16.51
N ALA A 98 -5.07 6.46 15.23
CA ALA A 98 -4.63 5.21 14.61
C ALA A 98 -3.14 5.26 14.24
N LEU A 99 -2.49 4.12 14.26
CA LEU A 99 -1.17 3.94 13.65
C LEU A 99 -1.35 3.87 12.13
N ALA A 100 -0.50 4.59 11.39
CA ALA A 100 -0.50 4.56 9.93
C ALA A 100 0.60 3.66 9.41
N GLY A 101 0.28 2.79 8.46
CA GLY A 101 1.21 1.91 7.78
C GLY A 101 1.17 2.07 6.27
N ILE A 102 2.25 1.67 5.60
CA ILE A 102 2.36 1.62 4.14
C ILE A 102 2.64 0.18 3.73
N GLN A 103 1.94 -0.31 2.71
CA GLN A 103 2.30 -1.54 2.04
C GLN A 103 3.25 -1.20 0.89
N LEU A 104 4.54 -1.45 1.08
CA LEU A 104 5.50 -1.37 -0.02
C LEU A 104 5.35 -2.58 -0.91
N ALA A 105 5.33 -2.36 -2.23
CA ALA A 105 5.11 -3.40 -3.21
C ALA A 105 6.12 -3.33 -4.36
N TYR A 106 6.48 -4.49 -4.85
CA TYR A 106 7.19 -4.69 -6.10
C TYR A 106 6.75 -6.01 -6.72
N SER A 107 6.07 -5.95 -7.84
CA SER A 107 5.38 -7.11 -8.42
C SER A 107 6.30 -8.00 -9.28
N GLY A 108 7.49 -7.54 -9.62
CA GLY A 108 8.47 -8.31 -10.36
C GLY A 108 7.93 -8.84 -11.70
N ILE A 109 8.15 -10.13 -11.95
CA ILE A 109 7.70 -10.78 -13.19
C ILE A 109 6.17 -10.80 -13.38
N ASN A 110 5.41 -10.48 -12.35
CA ASN A 110 3.95 -10.51 -12.40
C ASN A 110 3.32 -9.16 -12.74
N GLY A 111 4.09 -8.10 -12.82
CA GLY A 111 3.54 -6.77 -13.00
C GLY A 111 4.44 -5.80 -13.78
N PRO A 112 4.44 -5.86 -15.14
CA PRO A 112 5.06 -4.81 -15.93
C PRO A 112 4.25 -3.53 -15.79
N ASN A 113 4.93 -2.41 -15.58
CA ASN A 113 4.27 -1.13 -15.44
C ASN A 113 3.73 -0.63 -16.79
N LEU A 114 2.41 -0.59 -16.94
CA LEU A 114 1.76 -0.17 -18.18
C LEU A 114 1.88 1.35 -18.45
N TYR A 115 2.22 2.14 -17.43
CA TYR A 115 2.45 3.58 -17.57
C TYR A 115 3.84 3.89 -18.10
N THR A 116 4.86 3.31 -17.47
CA THR A 116 6.25 3.54 -17.90
C THR A 116 6.62 2.68 -19.09
N LYS A 117 5.93 1.54 -19.28
CA LYS A 117 6.22 0.54 -20.31
C LYS A 117 7.63 -0.01 -20.26
N GLU A 118 8.22 0.03 -19.07
CA GLU A 118 9.55 -0.51 -18.83
C GLU A 118 9.51 -2.00 -18.54
N VAL A 119 10.60 -2.66 -18.82
CA VAL A 119 10.78 -4.08 -18.52
C VAL A 119 10.91 -4.26 -17.00
N PRO A 120 10.07 -5.08 -16.36
CA PRO A 120 10.19 -5.32 -14.94
C PRO A 120 11.46 -6.09 -14.59
N LEU A 121 11.93 -5.88 -13.36
CA LEU A 121 13.09 -6.54 -12.80
C LEU A 121 12.65 -7.79 -12.03
N ALA A 122 13.45 -8.85 -12.04
CA ALA A 122 13.18 -10.06 -11.29
C ALA A 122 14.50 -10.76 -10.92
N PRO A 123 14.48 -11.71 -9.98
CA PRO A 123 15.69 -12.49 -9.67
C PRO A 123 16.25 -13.27 -10.87
N SER A 124 15.43 -13.56 -11.85
CA SER A 124 15.81 -14.27 -13.08
C SER A 124 15.11 -13.67 -14.30
N ALA A 125 15.76 -13.72 -15.45
CA ALA A 125 15.19 -13.31 -16.74
C ALA A 125 14.19 -14.38 -17.22
N LEU A 126 12.94 -14.24 -16.84
CA LEU A 126 11.86 -15.17 -17.19
C LEU A 126 10.73 -14.44 -17.93
N PRO A 127 9.97 -15.13 -18.78
CA PRO A 127 8.78 -14.58 -19.39
C PRO A 127 7.78 -14.11 -18.34
N ILE A 128 7.21 -12.94 -18.55
CA ILE A 128 6.24 -12.33 -17.65
C ILE A 128 4.90 -13.05 -17.80
N ARG A 129 4.31 -13.40 -16.68
CA ARG A 129 2.95 -13.93 -16.61
C ARG A 129 2.00 -12.79 -16.26
N THR A 130 1.56 -12.05 -17.27
CA THR A 130 0.60 -10.97 -17.06
C THR A 130 -0.79 -11.41 -17.46
N PHE A 131 -1.78 -10.68 -16.94
CA PHE A 131 -3.18 -10.81 -17.37
C PHE A 131 -3.39 -10.41 -18.84
N THR A 132 -2.43 -9.74 -19.45
CA THR A 132 -2.49 -9.21 -20.82
C THR A 132 -1.86 -10.13 -21.85
N ASN A 133 -1.21 -11.24 -21.44
CA ASN A 133 -0.50 -12.17 -22.32
C ASN A 133 0.56 -11.52 -23.22
N ASP A 134 1.10 -10.38 -22.83
CA ASP A 134 2.15 -9.70 -23.59
C ASP A 134 3.46 -10.51 -23.52
N PRO A 135 4.15 -10.72 -24.66
CA PRO A 135 5.38 -11.49 -24.71
C PRO A 135 6.59 -10.67 -24.20
N VAL A 136 6.52 -10.24 -22.96
CA VAL A 136 7.57 -9.47 -22.29
C VAL A 136 8.37 -10.38 -21.38
N GLN A 137 9.68 -10.23 -21.38
CA GLN A 137 10.59 -10.95 -20.50
C GLN A 137 11.15 -10.00 -19.46
N ALA A 138 11.13 -10.41 -18.19
CA ALA A 138 11.76 -9.65 -17.12
C ALA A 138 13.29 -9.63 -17.29
N ARG A 139 13.92 -8.54 -16.91
CA ARG A 139 15.38 -8.43 -16.77
C ARG A 139 15.80 -9.00 -15.41
N ALA A 140 16.85 -9.80 -15.40
CA ALA A 140 17.43 -10.25 -14.15
C ALA A 140 18.05 -9.06 -13.38
N LEU A 141 17.80 -9.03 -12.06
CA LEU A 141 18.46 -8.10 -11.15
C LEU A 141 19.96 -8.37 -11.07
N ASP A 142 20.72 -7.33 -10.90
CA ASP A 142 22.13 -7.40 -10.52
C ASP A 142 22.39 -6.62 -9.22
N LYS A 143 23.67 -6.51 -8.81
CA LYS A 143 24.01 -5.84 -7.54
C LYS A 143 23.93 -4.32 -7.60
N GLN A 144 23.70 -3.74 -8.77
CA GLN A 144 23.62 -2.29 -8.96
C GLN A 144 22.16 -1.80 -8.95
N ASP A 145 21.22 -2.74 -9.15
CA ASP A 145 19.79 -2.50 -9.02
C ASP A 145 19.37 -2.39 -7.54
#